data_d99c37ca3e52b86f55c53b59f088ab67
#
_entry.id   d99c37ca3e52b86f55c53b59f088ab67
#
_cell.length_a   1.000
_cell.length_b   1.000
_cell.length_c   1.000
_cell.angle_alpha   90.00
_cell.angle_beta   90.00
_cell.angle_gamma   90.00
#
_symmetry.space_group_name_H-M   'P 1'
#
loop_
_entity.id
_entity.type
_entity.pdbx_description
1 polymer ?
#
loop_
_entity_poly.entity_id
_entity_poly.type
_entity_poly.pdbx_seq_one_letter_code
_entity_poly.pdbx_strand_id
1 'polypeptide(L)'
;MKRIIKKYKGCVFTVDNQANVEVGVKELLDDAQKYSMSDIKTATEKIWDAFERLKTFFVDEQKRIDKKRSSEILVELMANGNTNFKDEINKEFLLLTSIGNDYRIRHHEVTKIEIKDEEQFKYLFNRCFSLIQFAISIIEKNN
;
A
#
# COMPACT_ATOMS: atom_id res chain seq x y z
N MET A 1 -12.66 18.41 -19.34
CA MET A 1 -12.55 17.40 -18.25
C MET A 1 -12.55 18.12 -16.90
N LYS A 2 -13.56 17.85 -16.08
CA LYS A 2 -13.64 18.47 -14.75
C LYS A 2 -12.64 17.80 -13.82
N ARG A 3 -11.73 18.57 -13.25
CA ARG A 3 -10.87 18.12 -12.17
C ARG A 3 -11.63 18.22 -10.86
N ILE A 4 -11.82 17.11 -10.18
CA ILE A 4 -12.38 17.10 -8.85
C ILE A 4 -11.21 17.26 -7.87
N ILE A 5 -11.35 18.22 -6.95
CA ILE A 5 -10.32 18.52 -5.96
C ILE A 5 -10.85 18.11 -4.59
N LYS A 6 -10.06 17.34 -3.86
CA LYS A 6 -10.35 16.94 -2.47
C LYS A 6 -9.49 17.72 -1.50
N LYS A 7 -10.08 18.09 -0.37
CA LYS A 7 -9.37 18.68 0.77
C LYS A 7 -9.16 17.64 1.85
N TYR A 8 -7.93 17.55 2.35
CA TYR A 8 -7.60 16.78 3.51
C TYR A 8 -6.62 17.56 4.39
N LYS A 9 -7.01 17.89 5.63
CA LYS A 9 -6.21 18.68 6.59
C LYS A 9 -5.62 19.96 5.97
N GLY A 10 -6.42 20.68 5.19
CA GLY A 10 -5.99 21.92 4.54
C GLY A 10 -5.19 21.72 3.26
N CYS A 11 -4.85 20.50 2.89
CA CYS A 11 -4.21 20.20 1.61
C CYS A 11 -5.27 19.92 0.55
N VAL A 12 -5.02 20.41 -0.67
CA VAL A 12 -5.91 20.23 -1.82
C VAL A 12 -5.26 19.25 -2.79
N PHE A 13 -5.95 18.16 -3.12
CA PHE A 13 -5.43 17.09 -4.01
C PHE A 13 -6.23 17.04 -5.30
N THR A 14 -5.54 16.74 -6.40
CA THR A 14 -6.17 16.50 -7.70
C THR A 14 -6.59 15.03 -7.77
N VAL A 15 -7.89 14.78 -7.95
CA VAL A 15 -8.45 13.41 -7.95
C VAL A 15 -7.92 12.58 -9.12
N ASP A 16 -7.54 13.20 -10.24
CA ASP A 16 -7.00 12.48 -11.42
C ASP A 16 -5.76 11.64 -11.08
N ASN A 17 -4.79 12.19 -10.34
CA ASN A 17 -3.60 11.45 -9.91
C ASN A 17 -3.95 10.34 -8.93
N GLN A 18 -4.86 10.60 -8.01
CA GLN A 18 -5.34 9.61 -7.05
C GLN A 18 -6.05 8.45 -7.74
N ALA A 19 -6.89 8.73 -8.74
CA ALA A 19 -7.58 7.71 -9.53
C ALA A 19 -6.60 6.79 -10.24
N ASN A 20 -5.51 7.33 -10.81
CA ASN A 20 -4.47 6.54 -11.48
C ASN A 20 -3.73 5.62 -10.51
N VAL A 21 -3.42 6.09 -9.30
CA VAL A 21 -2.78 5.26 -8.26
C VAL A 21 -3.74 4.15 -7.84
N GLU A 22 -5.01 4.46 -7.60
CA GLU A 22 -6.02 3.49 -7.19
C GLU A 22 -6.20 2.38 -8.23
N VAL A 23 -6.31 2.74 -9.52
CA VAL A 23 -6.41 1.76 -10.61
C VAL A 23 -5.17 0.87 -10.65
N GLY A 24 -3.98 1.43 -10.55
CA GLY A 24 -2.72 0.68 -10.55
C GLY A 24 -2.63 -0.29 -9.37
N VAL A 25 -3.06 0.12 -8.18
CA VAL A 25 -3.11 -0.76 -7.00
C VAL A 25 -4.09 -1.91 -7.22
N LYS A 26 -5.29 -1.63 -7.73
CA LYS A 26 -6.31 -2.66 -8.02
C LYS A 26 -5.83 -3.67 -9.06
N GLU A 27 -5.17 -3.21 -10.11
CA GLU A 27 -4.58 -4.10 -11.13
C GLU A 27 -3.54 -5.05 -10.52
N LEU A 28 -2.67 -4.53 -9.65
CA LEU A 28 -1.68 -5.35 -8.96
C LEU A 28 -2.33 -6.34 -7.98
N LEU A 29 -3.41 -5.94 -7.30
CA LEU A 29 -4.18 -6.85 -6.45
C LEU A 29 -4.79 -7.99 -7.26
N ASP A 30 -5.41 -7.68 -8.39
CA ASP A 30 -6.01 -8.68 -9.27
C ASP A 30 -4.96 -9.65 -9.80
N ASP A 31 -3.81 -9.15 -10.24
CA ASP A 31 -2.69 -9.97 -10.71
C ASP A 31 -2.15 -10.85 -9.58
N ALA A 32 -2.00 -10.28 -8.38
CA ALA A 32 -1.54 -11.04 -7.22
C ALA A 32 -2.48 -12.20 -6.90
N GLN A 33 -3.79 -11.97 -6.94
CA GLN A 33 -4.79 -13.02 -6.71
C GLN A 33 -4.71 -14.14 -7.75
N LYS A 34 -4.48 -13.80 -9.02
CA LYS A 34 -4.32 -14.81 -10.09
C LYS A 34 -3.15 -15.75 -9.83
N TYR A 35 -2.05 -15.24 -9.27
CA TYR A 35 -0.86 -16.03 -8.97
C TYR A 35 -0.92 -16.74 -7.62
N SER A 36 -1.83 -16.36 -6.71
CA SER A 36 -1.82 -16.82 -5.32
C SER A 36 -1.93 -18.34 -5.15
N MET A 37 -2.57 -19.03 -6.08
CA MET A 37 -2.75 -20.48 -6.03
C MET A 37 -1.63 -21.25 -6.78
N SER A 38 -0.97 -20.64 -7.75
CA SER A 38 -0.01 -21.31 -8.61
C SER A 38 1.44 -20.88 -8.36
N ASP A 39 1.67 -19.63 -7.99
CA ASP A 39 2.99 -19.06 -7.77
C ASP A 39 2.93 -18.01 -6.66
N ILE A 40 3.01 -18.46 -5.43
CA ILE A 40 2.89 -17.59 -4.25
C ILE A 40 4.03 -16.58 -4.15
N LYS A 41 5.22 -16.90 -4.66
CA LYS A 41 6.35 -15.95 -4.68
C LYS A 41 6.03 -14.74 -5.56
N THR A 42 5.57 -15.00 -6.78
CA THR A 42 5.15 -13.95 -7.71
C THR A 42 3.97 -13.15 -7.16
N ALA A 43 3.00 -13.83 -6.56
CA ALA A 43 1.86 -13.18 -5.91
C ALA A 43 2.32 -12.23 -4.80
N THR A 44 3.27 -12.66 -3.97
CA THR A 44 3.81 -11.85 -2.86
C THR A 44 4.58 -10.64 -3.39
N GLU A 45 5.37 -10.81 -4.44
CA GLU A 45 6.05 -9.69 -5.11
C GLU A 45 5.06 -8.63 -5.59
N LYS A 46 4.00 -9.05 -6.27
CA LYS A 46 2.97 -8.13 -6.78
C LYS A 46 2.20 -7.43 -5.67
N ILE A 47 1.92 -8.12 -4.57
CA ILE A 47 1.22 -7.51 -3.44
C ILE A 47 2.09 -6.44 -2.76
N TRP A 48 3.41 -6.65 -2.67
CA TRP A 48 4.32 -5.63 -2.15
C TRP A 48 4.46 -4.45 -3.10
N ASP A 49 4.46 -4.67 -4.42
CA ASP A 49 4.41 -3.60 -5.41
C ASP A 49 3.13 -2.76 -5.24
N ALA A 50 2.00 -3.41 -5.00
CA ALA A 50 0.74 -2.72 -4.73
C ALA A 50 0.83 -1.88 -3.44
N PHE A 51 1.42 -2.43 -2.38
CA PHE A 51 1.62 -1.72 -1.12
C PHE A 51 2.49 -0.48 -1.29
N GLU A 52 3.60 -0.61 -2.00
CA GLU A 52 4.49 0.53 -2.26
C GLU A 52 3.81 1.60 -3.10
N ARG A 53 3.01 1.20 -4.08
CA ARG A 53 2.23 2.14 -4.89
C ARG A 53 1.13 2.82 -4.08
N LEU A 54 0.45 2.07 -3.21
CA LEU A 54 -0.59 2.61 -2.32
C LEU A 54 -0.06 3.77 -1.46
N LYS A 55 1.16 3.67 -0.98
CA LYS A 55 1.78 4.71 -0.16
C LYS A 55 1.97 6.03 -0.90
N THR A 56 1.86 6.04 -2.22
CA THR A 56 1.98 7.25 -3.04
C THR A 56 0.64 7.93 -3.32
N PHE A 57 -0.45 7.43 -2.76
CA PHE A 57 -1.80 7.90 -3.09
C PHE A 57 -1.97 9.42 -2.92
N PHE A 58 -1.37 10.00 -1.88
CA PHE A 58 -1.44 11.43 -1.59
C PHE A 58 -0.22 12.23 -2.03
N VAL A 59 0.70 11.62 -2.78
CA VAL A 59 1.88 12.34 -3.26
C VAL A 59 1.47 13.49 -4.14
N ASP A 60 2.00 14.68 -3.85
CA ASP A 60 1.79 15.91 -4.60
C ASP A 60 3.09 16.72 -4.59
N GLU A 61 3.81 16.68 -5.71
CA GLU A 61 5.10 17.36 -5.84
C GLU A 61 4.98 18.88 -5.69
N GLN A 62 3.90 19.47 -6.18
CA GLN A 62 3.66 20.91 -6.08
C GLN A 62 3.41 21.36 -4.65
N LYS A 63 2.79 20.51 -3.85
CA LYS A 63 2.51 20.75 -2.43
C LYS A 63 3.60 20.18 -1.51
N ARG A 64 4.65 19.57 -2.08
CA ARG A 64 5.75 18.94 -1.36
C ARG A 64 5.29 17.81 -0.42
N ILE A 65 4.27 17.08 -0.83
CA ILE A 65 3.86 15.88 -0.12
C ILE A 65 4.61 14.72 -0.75
N ASP A 66 5.58 14.21 -0.03
CA ASP A 66 6.36 13.05 -0.44
C ASP A 66 5.67 11.74 -0.06
N LYS A 67 6.31 10.63 -0.37
CA LYS A 67 5.79 9.28 -0.08
C LYS A 67 5.57 9.06 1.42
N LYS A 68 6.49 9.53 2.25
CA LYS A 68 6.40 9.40 3.71
C LYS A 68 5.17 10.14 4.24
N ARG A 69 4.98 11.39 3.84
CA ARG A 69 3.82 12.19 4.26
C ARG A 69 2.52 11.62 3.71
N SER A 70 2.52 11.15 2.46
CA SER A 70 1.38 10.47 1.85
C SER A 70 0.95 9.25 2.67
N SER A 71 1.90 8.43 3.08
CA SER A 71 1.67 7.26 3.92
C SER A 71 1.06 7.64 5.27
N GLU A 72 1.56 8.70 5.91
CA GLU A 72 1.02 9.21 7.18
C GLU A 72 -0.44 9.67 7.03
N ILE A 73 -0.76 10.37 5.95
CA ILE A 73 -2.13 10.82 5.65
C ILE A 73 -3.06 9.61 5.49
N LEU A 74 -2.61 8.60 4.77
CA LEU A 74 -3.40 7.37 4.57
C LEU A 74 -3.67 6.66 5.90
N VAL A 75 -2.67 6.54 6.76
CA VAL A 75 -2.81 5.95 8.10
C VAL A 75 -3.84 6.73 8.92
N GLU A 76 -3.81 8.04 8.88
CA GLU A 76 -4.80 8.87 9.59
C GLU A 76 -6.23 8.63 9.09
N LEU A 77 -6.41 8.51 7.77
CA LEU A 77 -7.72 8.17 7.19
C LEU A 77 -8.20 6.80 7.64
N MET A 78 -7.32 5.81 7.61
CA MET A 78 -7.65 4.44 8.02
C MET A 78 -8.01 4.37 9.50
N ALA A 79 -7.37 5.19 10.34
CA ALA A 79 -7.64 5.26 11.76
C ALA A 79 -8.98 5.92 12.09
N ASN A 80 -9.46 6.80 11.24
CA ASN A 80 -10.76 7.48 11.37
C ASN A 80 -10.99 8.06 12.78
N GLY A 81 -10.01 8.79 13.31
CA GLY A 81 -10.09 9.45 14.61
C GLY A 81 -9.75 8.58 15.83
N ASN A 82 -9.50 7.28 15.64
CA ASN A 82 -9.10 6.38 16.72
C ASN A 82 -7.57 6.42 16.86
N THR A 83 -7.07 7.17 17.85
CA THR A 83 -5.63 7.37 18.06
C THR A 83 -4.87 6.09 18.38
N ASN A 84 -5.48 5.19 19.16
CA ASN A 84 -4.86 3.89 19.47
C ASN A 84 -4.74 3.02 18.23
N PHE A 85 -5.78 2.99 17.43
CA PHE A 85 -5.79 2.23 16.18
C PHE A 85 -4.82 2.84 15.15
N LYS A 86 -4.67 4.16 15.14
CA LYS A 86 -3.67 4.85 14.32
C LYS A 86 -2.27 4.33 14.61
N ASP A 87 -1.92 4.18 15.87
CA ASP A 87 -0.61 3.65 16.28
C ASP A 87 -0.41 2.22 15.77
N GLU A 88 -1.45 1.38 15.86
CA GLU A 88 -1.38 0.00 15.35
C GLU A 88 -1.19 -0.05 13.83
N ILE A 89 -1.95 0.75 13.08
CA ILE A 89 -1.83 0.79 11.62
C ILE A 89 -0.46 1.36 11.21
N ASN A 90 0.02 2.36 11.93
CA ASN A 90 1.35 2.92 11.66
C ASN A 90 2.46 1.88 11.86
N LYS A 91 2.40 1.11 12.93
CA LYS A 91 3.33 -0.01 13.18
C LYS A 91 3.27 -1.04 12.06
N GLU A 92 2.07 -1.36 11.58
CA GLU A 92 1.87 -2.32 10.49
C GLU A 92 2.52 -1.83 9.20
N PHE A 93 2.32 -0.57 8.83
CA PHE A 93 2.95 0.04 7.65
C PHE A 93 4.48 -0.01 7.75
N LEU A 94 5.03 0.34 8.91
CA LEU A 94 6.47 0.32 9.14
C LEU A 94 7.03 -1.10 9.07
N LEU A 95 6.34 -2.06 9.67
CA LEU A 95 6.76 -3.47 9.66
C LEU A 95 6.76 -4.05 8.24
N LEU A 96 5.70 -3.85 7.49
CA LEU A 96 5.61 -4.35 6.12
C LEU A 96 6.64 -3.68 5.20
N THR A 97 6.91 -2.40 5.43
CA THR A 97 7.98 -1.68 4.71
C THR A 97 9.35 -2.31 5.01
N SER A 98 9.64 -2.58 6.28
CA SER A 98 10.88 -3.26 6.70
C SER A 98 11.00 -4.65 6.06
N ILE A 99 9.93 -5.42 6.07
CA ILE A 99 9.92 -6.76 5.47
C ILE A 99 10.23 -6.66 3.99
N GLY A 100 9.61 -5.73 3.27
CA GLY A 100 9.86 -5.54 1.84
C GLY A 100 11.28 -5.10 1.54
N ASN A 101 11.94 -4.38 2.45
CA ASN A 101 13.32 -3.91 2.29
C ASN A 101 14.35 -4.97 2.66
N ASP A 102 14.08 -5.79 3.68
CA ASP A 102 15.05 -6.72 4.25
C ASP A 102 15.04 -8.09 3.58
N TYR A 103 13.90 -8.52 3.07
CA TYR A 103 13.71 -9.85 2.47
C TYR A 103 13.71 -9.79 0.95
N ARG A 104 14.01 -10.94 0.31
CA ARG A 104 13.97 -11.09 -1.16
C ARG A 104 12.53 -11.26 -1.65
N ILE A 105 11.76 -10.18 -1.58
CA ILE A 105 10.38 -10.15 -2.08
C ILE A 105 10.34 -9.44 -3.44
N ARG A 106 10.75 -8.18 -3.48
CA ARG A 106 10.79 -7.35 -4.70
C ARG A 106 12.20 -7.23 -5.25
N HIS A 107 13.21 -7.33 -4.37
CA HIS A 107 14.63 -7.20 -4.69
C HIS A 107 15.33 -8.51 -4.41
N HIS A 108 16.01 -9.05 -5.41
CA HIS A 108 16.64 -10.36 -5.33
C HIS A 108 18.16 -10.28 -5.12
N GLU A 109 18.64 -9.19 -4.52
CA GLU A 109 20.06 -9.02 -4.22
C GLU A 109 20.52 -10.03 -3.15
N VAL A 110 21.77 -10.45 -3.27
CA VAL A 110 22.39 -11.43 -2.36
C VAL A 110 22.35 -10.99 -0.90
N THR A 111 22.35 -9.67 -0.65
CA THR A 111 22.30 -9.09 0.69
C THR A 111 20.94 -9.19 1.37
N LYS A 112 19.88 -9.51 0.62
CA LYS A 112 18.53 -9.65 1.18
C LYS A 112 18.31 -11.05 1.74
N ILE A 113 17.47 -11.12 2.79
CA ILE A 113 17.13 -12.38 3.45
C ILE A 113 16.22 -13.21 2.53
N GLU A 114 16.63 -14.42 2.22
CA GLU A 114 15.84 -15.34 1.40
C GLU A 114 14.72 -15.99 2.21
N ILE A 115 13.52 -16.05 1.61
CA ILE A 115 12.40 -16.82 2.14
C ILE A 115 12.29 -18.09 1.30
N LYS A 116 12.39 -19.26 1.94
CA LYS A 116 12.38 -20.56 1.26
C LYS A 116 11.06 -21.31 1.46
N ASP A 117 10.34 -21.01 2.54
CA ASP A 117 9.13 -21.73 2.94
C ASP A 117 7.89 -21.10 2.27
N GLU A 118 7.18 -21.92 1.51
CA GLU A 118 5.94 -21.51 0.83
C GLU A 118 4.87 -21.01 1.80
N GLU A 119 4.76 -21.62 2.99
CA GLU A 119 3.79 -21.20 4.00
C GLU A 119 4.11 -19.79 4.55
N GLN A 120 5.40 -19.45 4.63
CA GLN A 120 5.82 -18.10 5.02
C GLN A 120 5.41 -17.07 3.96
N PHE A 121 5.56 -17.39 2.68
CA PHE A 121 5.07 -16.53 1.60
C PHE A 121 3.55 -16.35 1.66
N LYS A 122 2.81 -17.41 1.90
CA LYS A 122 1.35 -17.36 2.04
C LYS A 122 0.93 -16.43 3.17
N TYR A 123 1.59 -16.54 4.31
CA TYR A 123 1.33 -15.67 5.46
C TYR A 123 1.60 -14.20 5.11
N LEU A 124 2.75 -13.91 4.53
CA LEU A 124 3.11 -12.54 4.16
C LEU A 124 2.17 -11.98 3.10
N PHE A 125 1.83 -12.79 2.09
CA PHE A 125 0.85 -12.41 1.07
C PHE A 125 -0.48 -12.00 1.71
N ASN A 126 -1.04 -12.87 2.55
CA ASN A 126 -2.34 -12.62 3.18
C ASN A 126 -2.32 -11.40 4.08
N ARG A 127 -1.25 -11.19 4.81
CA ARG A 127 -1.10 -10.05 5.70
C ARG A 127 -1.08 -8.73 4.94
N CYS A 128 -0.25 -8.63 3.92
CA CYS A 128 -0.14 -7.43 3.09
C CYS A 128 -1.42 -7.18 2.30
N PHE A 129 -1.99 -8.23 1.72
CA PHE A 129 -3.25 -8.16 0.98
C PHE A 129 -4.38 -7.61 1.84
N SER A 130 -4.52 -8.10 3.07
CA SER A 130 -5.56 -7.65 4.00
C SER A 130 -5.43 -6.14 4.32
N LEU A 131 -4.20 -5.67 4.55
CA LEU A 131 -3.97 -4.26 4.81
C LEU A 131 -4.35 -3.39 3.60
N ILE A 132 -3.96 -3.80 2.41
CA ILE A 132 -4.27 -3.06 1.17
C ILE A 132 -5.78 -3.03 0.93
N GLN A 133 -6.49 -4.14 1.12
CA GLN A 133 -7.94 -4.17 0.99
C GLN A 133 -8.62 -3.20 1.95
N PHE A 134 -8.16 -3.15 3.19
CA PHE A 134 -8.67 -2.19 4.17
C PHE A 134 -8.44 -0.75 3.69
N ALA A 135 -7.24 -0.42 3.25
CA ALA A 135 -6.91 0.91 2.75
C ALA A 135 -7.80 1.31 1.56
N ILE A 136 -7.95 0.42 0.57
CA ILE A 136 -8.79 0.67 -0.60
C ILE A 136 -10.25 0.90 -0.19
N SER A 137 -10.76 0.10 0.74
CA SER A 137 -12.12 0.24 1.27
C SER A 137 -12.34 1.64 1.87
N ILE A 138 -11.36 2.15 2.62
CA ILE A 138 -11.44 3.49 3.21
C ILE A 138 -11.35 4.58 2.14
N ILE A 139 -10.47 4.43 1.18
CA ILE A 139 -10.33 5.37 0.05
C ILE A 139 -11.66 5.47 -0.71
N GLU A 140 -12.28 4.34 -1.03
CA GLU A 140 -13.56 4.29 -1.75
C GLU A 140 -14.69 4.94 -0.97
N LYS A 141 -14.74 4.75 0.35
CA LYS A 141 -15.74 5.39 1.22
C LYS A 141 -15.63 6.91 1.25
N ASN A 142 -14.42 7.44 1.06
CA ASN A 142 -14.16 8.89 1.11
C ASN A 142 -14.20 9.56 -0.27
N ASN A 143 -14.55 8.79 -1.28
CA ASN A 143 -14.71 9.31 -2.65
C ASN A 143 -16.14 9.77 -2.95
#